data_0f36371f39a1d741a8812122bd71920e
#
_entry.id   0f36371f39a1d741a8812122bd71920e
#
_cell.length_a   1.000
_cell.length_b   1.000
_cell.length_c   1.000
_cell.angle_alpha   90.00
_cell.angle_beta   90.00
_cell.angle_gamma   90.00
#
_symmetry.space_group_name_H-M   'P 1'
#
loop_
_entity.id
_entity.type
_entity.pdbx_description
1 polymer ?
#
loop_
_entity_poly.entity_id
_entity_poly.type
_entity_poly.pdbx_seq_one_letter_code
_entity_poly.pdbx_strand_id
1 'polypeptide(L)'
;MKNLDFYINEANKDIIGLMKNALKEELNAWYGYVIVKEWLTGTDRKDIEKFYEDTAKDELEDHGYWLMKRINQLGGTIEDITMSPSSWNNAVHKYIAPTWDKGNIDIKKSLEDNIKNEEGAIETYEALVKITEGIDPTSNTKLKEILADEQEHLQELKDFLQDIK
;
A
#
# COMPACT_ATOMS: atom_id res chain seq x y z
N MET A 1 -7.56 34.29 -19.04
CA MET A 1 -8.35 33.36 -18.19
C MET A 1 -7.90 31.95 -18.59
N LYS A 2 -7.39 31.13 -17.64
CA LYS A 2 -7.06 29.75 -17.94
C LYS A 2 -8.34 28.97 -18.24
N ASN A 3 -8.37 28.12 -19.26
CA ASN A 3 -9.55 27.34 -19.62
C ASN A 3 -9.75 26.13 -18.68
N LEU A 4 -10.89 25.47 -18.78
CA LEU A 4 -11.20 24.30 -17.97
C LEU A 4 -10.17 23.18 -18.12
N ASP A 5 -9.65 22.93 -19.33
CA ASP A 5 -8.63 21.93 -19.60
C ASP A 5 -7.33 22.18 -18.85
N PHE A 6 -6.96 23.44 -18.62
CA PHE A 6 -5.79 23.78 -17.81
C PHE A 6 -5.96 23.31 -16.35
N TYR A 7 -7.13 23.57 -15.75
CA TYR A 7 -7.39 23.16 -14.36
C TYR A 7 -7.50 21.66 -14.20
N ILE A 8 -8.12 20.98 -15.17
CA ILE A 8 -8.17 19.49 -15.19
C ILE A 8 -6.76 18.91 -15.29
N ASN A 9 -5.91 19.46 -16.15
CA ASN A 9 -4.53 18.97 -16.30
C ASN A 9 -3.68 19.19 -15.04
N GLU A 10 -3.85 20.29 -14.33
CA GLU A 10 -3.14 20.51 -13.06
C GLU A 10 -3.64 19.56 -11.97
N ALA A 11 -4.95 19.37 -11.81
CA ALA A 11 -5.52 18.42 -10.87
C ALA A 11 -5.05 16.96 -11.16
N ASN A 12 -4.98 16.57 -12.43
CA ASN A 12 -4.47 15.24 -12.82
C ASN A 12 -3.01 15.05 -12.45
N LYS A 13 -2.16 16.07 -12.50
CA LYS A 13 -0.76 15.95 -12.06
C LYS A 13 -0.63 15.65 -10.58
N ASP A 14 -1.42 16.30 -9.75
CA ASP A 14 -1.44 16.07 -8.30
C ASP A 14 -1.97 14.68 -7.97
N ILE A 15 -3.04 14.24 -8.64
CA ILE A 15 -3.62 12.89 -8.51
C ILE A 15 -2.58 11.84 -8.93
N ILE A 16 -1.92 12.00 -10.08
CA ILE A 16 -0.87 11.08 -10.56
C ILE A 16 0.28 11.01 -9.55
N GLY A 17 0.72 12.14 -8.99
CA GLY A 17 1.78 12.20 -7.99
C GLY A 17 1.45 11.37 -6.74
N LEU A 18 0.23 11.52 -6.21
CA LEU A 18 -0.24 10.73 -5.07
C LEU A 18 -0.43 9.26 -5.41
N MET A 19 -0.98 8.93 -6.60
CA MET A 19 -1.12 7.54 -7.06
C MET A 19 0.25 6.84 -7.21
N LYS A 20 1.29 7.56 -7.63
CA LYS A 20 2.65 7.01 -7.68
C LYS A 20 3.21 6.73 -6.29
N ASN A 21 2.88 7.54 -5.29
CA ASN A 21 3.25 7.28 -3.91
C ASN A 21 2.53 6.04 -3.39
N ALA A 22 1.21 5.95 -3.58
CA ALA A 22 0.45 4.75 -3.24
C ALA A 22 1.04 3.50 -3.92
N LEU A 23 1.31 3.55 -5.21
CA LEU A 23 1.91 2.40 -5.92
C LEU A 23 3.27 1.97 -5.32
N LYS A 24 4.08 2.90 -4.82
CA LYS A 24 5.32 2.54 -4.11
C LYS A 24 5.02 1.86 -2.77
N GLU A 25 3.98 2.28 -2.06
CA GLU A 25 3.52 1.65 -0.83
C GLU A 25 3.06 0.22 -1.09
N GLU A 26 2.20 0.00 -2.10
CA GLU A 26 1.73 -1.33 -2.50
C GLU A 26 2.88 -2.28 -2.87
N LEU A 27 3.80 -1.82 -3.71
CA LEU A 27 4.93 -2.65 -4.13
C LEU A 27 5.87 -2.99 -2.96
N ASN A 28 6.01 -2.10 -2.00
CA ASN A 28 6.79 -2.33 -0.79
C ASN A 28 6.06 -3.27 0.17
N ALA A 29 4.75 -3.12 0.34
CA ALA A 29 3.89 -3.98 1.15
C ALA A 29 3.90 -5.40 0.58
N TRP A 30 3.59 -5.56 -0.72
CA TRP A 30 3.71 -6.84 -1.40
C TRP A 30 5.04 -7.54 -1.14
N TYR A 31 6.16 -6.84 -1.38
CA TYR A 31 7.50 -7.42 -1.20
C TYR A 31 7.78 -7.78 0.26
N GLY A 32 7.37 -6.92 1.19
CA GLY A 32 7.49 -7.14 2.62
C GLY A 32 6.71 -8.37 3.09
N TYR A 33 5.45 -8.49 2.70
CA TYR A 33 4.59 -9.63 3.06
C TYR A 33 5.11 -10.95 2.49
N VAL A 34 5.57 -10.97 1.23
CA VAL A 34 6.20 -12.16 0.63
C VAL A 34 7.43 -12.61 1.41
N ILE A 35 8.32 -11.68 1.78
CA ILE A 35 9.51 -12.01 2.57
C ILE A 35 9.12 -12.52 3.95
N VAL A 36 8.27 -11.79 4.66
CA VAL A 36 7.90 -12.15 6.04
C VAL A 36 7.25 -13.52 6.06
N LYS A 37 6.32 -13.80 5.15
CA LYS A 37 5.66 -15.11 5.04
C LYS A 37 6.65 -16.27 4.97
N GLU A 38 7.67 -16.17 4.12
CA GLU A 38 8.64 -17.23 3.90
C GLU A 38 9.62 -17.44 5.07
N TRP A 39 9.76 -16.46 5.95
CA TRP A 39 10.72 -16.47 7.06
C TRP A 39 10.09 -16.52 8.45
N LEU A 40 8.76 -16.64 8.53
CA LEU A 40 8.07 -16.84 9.80
C LEU A 40 8.45 -18.19 10.42
N THR A 41 8.62 -18.19 11.73
CA THR A 41 8.89 -19.40 12.52
C THR A 41 7.94 -19.48 13.71
N GLY A 42 7.62 -20.68 14.15
CA GLY A 42 6.75 -20.90 15.32
C GLY A 42 5.57 -21.81 15.01
N THR A 43 4.82 -22.19 16.04
CA THR A 43 3.70 -23.13 15.92
C THR A 43 2.43 -22.46 15.39
N ASP A 44 2.23 -21.18 15.68
CA ASP A 44 1.02 -20.42 15.34
C ASP A 44 1.15 -19.64 14.00
N ARG A 45 2.22 -19.93 13.25
CA ARG A 45 2.55 -19.22 12.02
C ARG A 45 1.57 -19.42 10.87
N LYS A 46 0.85 -20.56 10.80
CA LYS A 46 0.12 -20.96 9.60
C LYS A 46 -1.00 -19.98 9.18
N ASP A 47 -1.74 -19.46 10.14
CA ASP A 47 -2.81 -18.51 9.85
C ASP A 47 -2.23 -17.16 9.45
N ILE A 48 -1.14 -16.76 10.08
CA ILE A 48 -0.40 -15.54 9.74
C ILE A 48 0.29 -15.67 8.36
N GLU A 49 0.89 -16.84 8.05
CA GLU A 49 1.43 -17.12 6.70
C GLU A 49 0.35 -16.97 5.63
N LYS A 50 -0.84 -17.52 5.90
CA LYS A 50 -1.96 -17.42 4.96
C LYS A 50 -2.43 -15.98 4.80
N PHE A 51 -2.60 -15.25 5.89
CA PHE A 51 -2.95 -13.84 5.86
C PHE A 51 -1.94 -13.03 5.01
N TYR A 52 -0.64 -13.16 5.29
CA TYR A 52 0.39 -12.47 4.51
C TYR A 52 0.42 -12.88 3.03
N GLU A 53 0.08 -14.14 2.71
CA GLU A 53 -0.04 -14.58 1.31
C GLU A 53 -1.22 -13.92 0.61
N ASP A 54 -2.37 -13.86 1.26
CA ASP A 54 -3.58 -13.28 0.68
C ASP A 54 -3.43 -11.77 0.55
N THR A 55 -2.99 -11.07 1.60
CA THR A 55 -2.71 -9.62 1.56
C THR A 55 -1.68 -9.27 0.48
N ALA A 56 -0.58 -10.02 0.36
CA ALA A 56 0.39 -9.77 -0.72
C ALA A 56 -0.21 -9.84 -2.12
N LYS A 57 -1.22 -10.68 -2.35
CA LYS A 57 -1.93 -10.73 -3.64
C LYS A 57 -2.76 -9.48 -3.86
N ASP A 58 -3.46 -9.02 -2.83
CA ASP A 58 -4.30 -7.83 -2.92
C ASP A 58 -3.45 -6.61 -3.22
N GLU A 59 -2.30 -6.43 -2.51
CA GLU A 59 -1.36 -5.33 -2.73
C GLU A 59 -0.82 -5.25 -4.16
N LEU A 60 -0.52 -6.38 -4.78
CA LEU A 60 0.02 -6.39 -6.14
C LEU A 60 -1.08 -6.49 -7.20
N GLU A 61 -1.95 -7.51 -7.10
CA GLU A 61 -2.82 -7.92 -8.20
C GLU A 61 -4.09 -7.08 -8.28
N ASP A 62 -4.61 -6.58 -7.14
CA ASP A 62 -5.77 -5.68 -7.14
C ASP A 62 -5.33 -4.21 -7.07
N HIS A 63 -4.62 -3.80 -6.03
CA HIS A 63 -4.26 -2.39 -5.81
C HIS A 63 -3.18 -1.93 -6.80
N GLY A 64 -2.03 -2.61 -6.81
CA GLY A 64 -0.86 -2.21 -7.60
C GLY A 64 -1.13 -2.19 -9.10
N TYR A 65 -1.72 -3.26 -9.66
CA TYR A 65 -2.03 -3.32 -11.10
C TYR A 65 -3.07 -2.28 -11.49
N TRP A 66 -4.06 -2.02 -10.65
CA TRP A 66 -5.03 -0.97 -10.93
C TRP A 66 -4.38 0.41 -10.93
N LEU A 67 -3.54 0.73 -9.94
CA LEU A 67 -2.81 2.00 -9.88
C LEU A 67 -1.93 2.21 -11.11
N MET A 68 -1.15 1.20 -11.54
CA MET A 68 -0.32 1.26 -12.75
C MET A 68 -1.16 1.60 -13.98
N LYS A 69 -2.28 0.89 -14.16
CA LYS A 69 -3.20 1.11 -15.27
C LYS A 69 -3.83 2.50 -15.20
N ARG A 70 -4.24 2.94 -14.02
CA ARG A 70 -4.91 4.23 -13.86
C ARG A 70 -3.96 5.41 -14.07
N ILE A 71 -2.76 5.34 -13.55
CA ILE A 71 -1.69 6.33 -13.82
C ILE A 71 -1.49 6.51 -15.31
N ASN A 72 -1.38 5.41 -16.07
CA ASN A 72 -1.24 5.46 -17.53
C ASN A 72 -2.45 6.10 -18.21
N GLN A 73 -3.69 5.75 -17.81
CA GLN A 73 -4.92 6.34 -18.35
C GLN A 73 -5.01 7.86 -18.10
N LEU A 74 -4.45 8.35 -17.02
CA LEU A 74 -4.38 9.78 -16.68
C LEU A 74 -3.21 10.50 -17.37
N GLY A 75 -2.42 9.79 -18.19
CA GLY A 75 -1.28 10.33 -18.93
C GLY A 75 0.03 10.37 -18.14
N GLY A 76 0.11 9.67 -17.01
CA GLY A 76 1.33 9.51 -16.23
C GLY A 76 2.20 8.34 -16.70
N THR A 77 3.38 8.22 -16.09
CA THR A 77 4.33 7.11 -16.30
C THR A 77 4.83 6.59 -14.95
N ILE A 78 5.29 5.35 -14.89
CA ILE A 78 5.84 4.70 -13.70
C ILE A 78 7.34 4.38 -13.83
N GLU A 79 8.01 4.88 -14.85
CA GLU A 79 9.45 4.61 -15.11
C GLU A 79 10.39 5.11 -14.01
N ASP A 80 9.95 6.06 -13.18
CA ASP A 80 10.65 6.57 -12.01
C ASP A 80 10.41 5.74 -10.74
N ILE A 81 9.57 4.70 -10.81
CA ILE A 81 9.29 3.81 -9.68
C ILE A 81 10.26 2.64 -9.72
N THR A 82 11.12 2.56 -8.71
CA THR A 82 12.09 1.49 -8.57
C THR A 82 11.85 0.70 -7.29
N MET A 83 11.91 -0.63 -7.38
CA MET A 83 11.90 -1.51 -6.22
C MET A 83 13.32 -1.70 -5.70
N SER A 84 13.66 -1.00 -4.63
CA SER A 84 14.92 -1.19 -3.93
C SER A 84 14.74 -0.83 -2.46
N PRO A 85 15.58 -1.35 -1.53
CA PRO A 85 15.52 -0.95 -0.12
C PRO A 85 15.60 0.57 0.10
N SER A 86 16.26 1.30 -0.80
CA SER A 86 16.33 2.76 -0.76
C SER A 86 15.04 3.44 -1.22
N SER A 87 14.18 2.75 -1.99
CA SER A 87 12.88 3.26 -2.43
C SER A 87 11.75 3.04 -1.41
N TRP A 88 12.02 2.33 -0.32
CA TRP A 88 11.05 2.07 0.74
C TRP A 88 10.73 3.30 1.59
N ASN A 89 11.33 4.43 1.28
CA ASN A 89 10.91 5.73 1.77
C ASN A 89 10.08 6.41 0.68
N ASN A 90 8.77 6.44 0.85
CA ASN A 90 7.88 7.19 -0.04
C ASN A 90 7.76 8.67 0.42
N ALA A 91 7.04 9.46 -0.36
CA ALA A 91 6.92 10.89 -0.09
C ALA A 91 5.98 11.22 1.08
N VAL A 92 5.07 10.31 1.45
CA VAL A 92 4.03 10.53 2.47
C VAL A 92 4.40 9.80 3.76
N HIS A 93 4.70 8.50 3.65
CA HIS A 93 5.04 7.67 4.80
C HIS A 93 6.35 6.92 4.56
N LYS A 94 7.07 6.69 5.64
CA LYS A 94 8.25 5.86 5.62
C LYS A 94 7.84 4.41 5.85
N TYR A 95 7.89 3.59 4.79
CA TYR A 95 7.68 2.16 4.90
C TYR A 95 8.70 1.51 5.86
N ILE A 96 8.21 0.69 6.77
CA ILE A 96 9.05 -0.05 7.71
C ILE A 96 9.36 -1.41 7.10
N ALA A 97 10.60 -1.57 6.65
CA ALA A 97 11.07 -2.83 6.08
C ALA A 97 11.13 -3.95 7.14
N PRO A 98 10.91 -5.22 6.75
CA PRO A 98 11.02 -6.34 7.66
C PRO A 98 12.35 -6.35 8.43
N THR A 99 12.29 -6.55 9.74
CA THR A 99 13.48 -6.57 10.62
C THR A 99 13.92 -8.01 10.85
N TRP A 100 15.19 -8.29 10.57
CA TRP A 100 15.81 -9.59 10.75
C TRP A 100 16.50 -9.70 12.11
N ASP A 101 16.23 -10.79 12.84
CA ASP A 101 17.01 -11.18 14.02
C ASP A 101 17.59 -12.58 13.82
N LYS A 102 18.90 -12.70 13.69
CA LYS A 102 19.67 -13.96 13.55
C LYS A 102 19.11 -14.91 12.47
N GLY A 103 18.62 -14.36 11.36
CA GLY A 103 18.08 -15.15 10.25
C GLY A 103 16.60 -15.52 10.38
N ASN A 104 15.90 -15.02 11.39
CA ASN A 104 14.48 -15.19 11.58
C ASN A 104 13.78 -13.85 11.60
N ILE A 105 12.46 -13.87 11.40
CA ILE A 105 11.60 -12.71 11.60
C ILE A 105 10.77 -12.94 12.86
N ASP A 106 10.84 -12.01 13.78
CA ASP A 106 9.98 -12.00 14.96
C ASP A 106 8.55 -11.67 14.56
N ILE A 107 7.60 -12.58 14.82
CA ILE A 107 6.20 -12.44 14.43
C ILE A 107 5.58 -11.18 15.04
N LYS A 108 5.77 -10.98 16.35
CA LYS A 108 5.18 -9.83 17.05
C LYS A 108 5.69 -8.53 16.47
N LYS A 109 7.01 -8.42 16.31
CA LYS A 109 7.63 -7.23 15.73
C LYS A 109 7.16 -6.98 14.29
N SER A 110 7.01 -8.04 13.50
CA SER A 110 6.50 -7.95 12.13
C SER A 110 5.07 -7.42 12.10
N LEU A 111 4.18 -7.92 12.96
CA LEU A 111 2.80 -7.42 13.07
C LEU A 111 2.77 -5.94 13.49
N GLU A 112 3.56 -5.56 14.52
CA GLU A 112 3.65 -4.18 14.98
C GLU A 112 4.16 -3.21 13.88
N ASP A 113 5.09 -3.65 13.04
CA ASP A 113 5.64 -2.85 11.95
C ASP A 113 4.65 -2.75 10.79
N ASN A 114 3.98 -3.85 10.43
CA ASN A 114 2.97 -3.84 9.37
C ASN A 114 1.72 -3.04 9.77
N ILE A 115 1.28 -3.07 11.03
CA ILE A 115 0.21 -2.18 11.53
C ILE A 115 0.53 -0.71 11.18
N LYS A 116 1.76 -0.27 11.37
CA LYS A 116 2.16 1.11 11.04
C LYS A 116 2.23 1.37 9.53
N ASN A 117 2.60 0.35 8.76
CA ASN A 117 2.60 0.45 7.30
C ASN A 117 1.17 0.60 6.77
N GLU A 118 0.21 -0.20 7.27
CA GLU A 118 -1.20 -0.07 6.91
C GLU A 118 -1.80 1.26 7.35
N GLU A 119 -1.48 1.73 8.56
CA GLU A 119 -1.91 3.07 9.01
C GLU A 119 -1.41 4.16 8.05
N GLY A 120 -0.19 4.02 7.52
CA GLY A 120 0.36 4.91 6.50
C GLY A 120 -0.37 4.81 5.14
N ALA A 121 -0.65 3.59 4.68
CA ALA A 121 -1.41 3.35 3.44
C ALA A 121 -2.82 3.97 3.54
N ILE A 122 -3.53 3.75 4.65
CA ILE A 122 -4.85 4.35 4.91
C ILE A 122 -4.80 5.88 4.76
N GLU A 123 -3.82 6.57 5.37
CA GLU A 123 -3.69 8.03 5.24
C GLU A 123 -3.46 8.45 3.78
N THR A 124 -2.67 7.69 3.02
CA THR A 124 -2.44 7.94 1.59
C THR A 124 -3.73 7.76 0.79
N TYR A 125 -4.50 6.70 1.03
CA TYR A 125 -5.76 6.49 0.32
C TYR A 125 -6.86 7.47 0.74
N GLU A 126 -6.92 7.88 1.99
CA GLU A 126 -7.82 8.98 2.42
C GLU A 126 -7.52 10.29 1.67
N ALA A 127 -6.23 10.62 1.49
CA ALA A 127 -5.83 11.78 0.70
C ALA A 127 -6.22 11.63 -0.77
N LEU A 128 -6.04 10.44 -1.37
CA LEU A 128 -6.44 10.15 -2.75
C LEU A 128 -7.95 10.22 -2.95
N VAL A 129 -8.74 9.64 -2.04
CA VAL A 129 -10.21 9.74 -2.06
C VAL A 129 -10.64 11.20 -2.02
N LYS A 130 -10.04 12.00 -1.14
CA LYS A 130 -10.37 13.42 -1.00
C LYS A 130 -10.02 14.24 -2.24
N ILE A 131 -8.83 14.04 -2.85
CA ILE A 131 -8.42 14.83 -4.01
C ILE A 131 -9.20 14.46 -5.28
N THR A 132 -9.69 13.22 -5.38
CA THR A 132 -10.46 12.74 -6.53
C THR A 132 -11.96 13.04 -6.43
N GLU A 133 -12.45 13.46 -5.26
CA GLU A 133 -13.86 13.73 -5.03
C GLU A 133 -14.38 14.85 -5.95
N GLY A 134 -15.42 14.54 -6.72
CA GLY A 134 -16.02 15.48 -7.69
C GLY A 134 -15.16 15.81 -8.92
N ILE A 135 -13.93 15.28 -9.00
CA ILE A 135 -12.98 15.51 -10.10
C ILE A 135 -12.85 14.27 -10.98
N ASP A 136 -12.60 13.13 -10.36
CA ASP A 136 -12.42 11.85 -11.05
C ASP A 136 -13.25 10.74 -10.38
N PRO A 137 -14.54 10.62 -10.75
CA PRO A 137 -15.43 9.62 -10.14
C PRO A 137 -14.96 8.18 -10.30
N THR A 138 -14.31 7.87 -11.43
CA THR A 138 -13.78 6.52 -11.70
C THR A 138 -12.70 6.13 -10.70
N SER A 139 -11.72 7.02 -10.50
CA SER A 139 -10.67 6.81 -9.50
C SER A 139 -11.25 6.83 -8.09
N ASN A 140 -12.12 7.79 -7.78
CA ASN A 140 -12.69 7.94 -6.44
C ASN A 140 -13.43 6.69 -5.97
N THR A 141 -14.17 6.01 -6.87
CA THR A 141 -14.88 4.77 -6.53
C THR A 141 -13.90 3.66 -6.16
N LYS A 142 -12.91 3.35 -7.01
CA LYS A 142 -11.96 2.26 -6.73
C LYS A 142 -11.05 2.58 -5.54
N LEU A 143 -10.65 3.84 -5.37
CA LEU A 143 -9.84 4.25 -4.22
C LEU A 143 -10.57 4.07 -2.87
N LYS A 144 -11.90 4.19 -2.86
CA LYS A 144 -12.71 3.88 -1.66
C LYS A 144 -12.79 2.37 -1.39
N GLU A 145 -12.80 1.55 -2.42
CA GLU A 145 -12.74 0.09 -2.28
C GLU A 145 -11.39 -0.29 -1.68
N ILE A 146 -10.28 0.17 -2.26
CA ILE A 146 -8.94 -0.10 -1.73
C ILE A 146 -8.80 0.40 -0.28
N LEU A 147 -9.27 1.61 0.03
CA LEU A 147 -9.25 2.12 1.40
C LEU A 147 -9.98 1.19 2.38
N ALA A 148 -11.07 0.57 1.96
CA ALA A 148 -11.77 -0.41 2.80
C ALA A 148 -10.95 -1.68 3.00
N ASP A 149 -10.26 -2.15 1.97
CA ASP A 149 -9.37 -3.31 2.03
C ASP A 149 -8.19 -3.04 3.00
N GLU A 150 -7.54 -1.87 2.92
CA GLU A 150 -6.47 -1.47 3.86
C GLU A 150 -6.95 -1.42 5.33
N GLN A 151 -8.19 -0.95 5.55
CA GLN A 151 -8.79 -0.95 6.89
C GLN A 151 -9.05 -2.37 7.40
N GLU A 152 -9.41 -3.32 6.52
CA GLU A 152 -9.56 -4.73 6.86
C GLU A 152 -8.21 -5.37 7.17
N HIS A 153 -7.18 -5.17 6.34
CA HIS A 153 -5.81 -5.63 6.61
C HIS A 153 -5.30 -5.13 7.96
N LEU A 154 -5.49 -3.85 8.25
CA LEU A 154 -5.11 -3.26 9.54
C LEU A 154 -5.82 -3.94 10.71
N GLN A 155 -7.12 -4.23 10.58
CA GLN A 155 -7.89 -4.88 11.65
C GLN A 155 -7.40 -6.31 11.88
N GLU A 156 -7.18 -7.09 10.82
CA GLU A 156 -6.67 -8.45 10.93
C GLU A 156 -5.27 -8.51 11.58
N LEU A 157 -4.38 -7.59 11.23
CA LEU A 157 -3.06 -7.48 11.88
C LEU A 157 -3.18 -7.19 13.38
N LYS A 158 -4.12 -6.34 13.79
CA LYS A 158 -4.39 -6.03 15.20
C LYS A 158 -4.96 -7.24 15.94
N ASP A 159 -5.83 -7.99 15.30
CA ASP A 159 -6.41 -9.20 15.87
C ASP A 159 -5.33 -10.28 16.07
N PHE A 160 -4.48 -10.53 15.07
CA PHE A 160 -3.33 -11.43 15.23
C PHE A 160 -2.38 -10.99 16.35
N LEU A 161 -2.12 -9.69 16.46
CA LEU A 161 -1.23 -9.18 17.51
C LEU A 161 -1.82 -9.39 18.93
N GLN A 162 -3.14 -9.36 19.08
CA GLN A 162 -3.81 -9.65 20.35
C GLN A 162 -3.76 -11.13 20.72
N ASP A 163 -3.78 -12.02 19.74
CA ASP A 163 -3.77 -13.47 19.94
C ASP A 163 -2.38 -14.03 20.26
N ILE A 164 -1.31 -13.29 19.93
CA ILE A 164 0.07 -13.66 20.29
C ILE A 164 0.29 -13.42 21.80
N LYS A 165 0.58 -14.50 22.52
CA LYS A 165 0.84 -14.49 23.98
C LYS A 165 2.32 -14.29 24.29
#